data_06f1c47ff368dee7fefe2950d0ff212d
#
_entry.id   06f1c47ff368dee7fefe2950d0ff212d
#
_cell.length_a   1.000
_cell.length_b   1.000
_cell.length_c   1.000
_cell.angle_alpha   90.00
_cell.angle_beta   90.00
_cell.angle_gamma   90.00
#
_symmetry.space_group_name_H-M   'P 1'
#
loop_
_entity.id
_entity.type
_entity.pdbx_description
1 polymer ?
#
loop_
_entity_poly.entity_id
_entity_poly.type
_entity_poly.pdbx_seq_one_letter_code
_entity_poly.pdbx_strand_id
1 'polypeptide(L)'
;ELIDKVFGKVGPTEPSITSLIVKEPIGVVAGIVPWNFPLMMAVWKMAPALAAGCSVIIKPAEDTPLTAIRVAKIAQEAGIPDGVLNVLPGYGDVGEALGRHKDVDAVSFTGSTEVGGYFLKYSSESNLKPVALEMGGKSPFIVLEDAKINDDLIDNAINSAFWNAGQNCSANMRQIVHKK
;
A
#
# COMPACT_ATOMS: atom_id res chain seq x y z
N GLU A 1 -1.46 10.91 -13.42
CA GLU A 1 -0.59 12.02 -13.90
C GLU A 1 0.90 11.66 -14.04
N LEU A 2 1.38 10.54 -13.49
CA LEU A 2 2.79 10.12 -13.54
C LEU A 2 3.03 8.86 -14.38
N ILE A 3 2.00 8.30 -14.99
CA ILE A 3 2.10 7.04 -15.74
C ILE A 3 3.07 7.15 -16.93
N ASP A 4 3.11 8.30 -17.58
CA ASP A 4 4.01 8.60 -18.70
C ASP A 4 5.44 8.98 -18.26
N LYS A 5 5.72 8.99 -16.96
CA LYS A 5 7.01 9.39 -16.38
C LYS A 5 7.79 8.23 -15.73
N VAL A 6 7.31 7.00 -15.94
CA VAL A 6 7.98 5.79 -15.45
C VAL A 6 8.90 5.28 -16.55
N PHE A 7 10.13 5.79 -16.60
CA PHE A 7 11.11 5.49 -17.62
C PHE A 7 11.89 4.20 -17.33
N GLY A 8 12.37 3.54 -18.40
CA GLY A 8 13.45 2.58 -18.34
C GLY A 8 14.81 3.26 -18.08
N LYS A 9 15.87 2.47 -18.07
CA LYS A 9 17.24 2.96 -17.87
C LYS A 9 18.17 2.34 -18.91
N VAL A 10 19.26 3.04 -19.21
CA VAL A 10 20.38 2.49 -19.94
C VAL A 10 21.42 2.02 -18.92
N GLY A 11 21.78 0.75 -18.99
CA GLY A 11 22.81 0.17 -18.10
C GLY A 11 24.22 0.60 -18.53
N PRO A 12 25.15 0.78 -17.58
CA PRO A 12 26.54 1.04 -17.92
C PRO A 12 27.19 -0.23 -18.53
N THR A 13 27.69 -0.09 -19.75
CA THR A 13 28.37 -1.16 -20.49
C THR A 13 29.55 -0.59 -21.27
N GLU A 14 30.36 -1.42 -21.86
CA GLU A 14 31.39 -0.99 -22.80
C GLU A 14 30.78 -0.38 -24.09
N PRO A 15 31.53 0.47 -24.82
CA PRO A 15 30.98 1.27 -25.93
C PRO A 15 30.35 0.45 -27.08
N SER A 16 30.70 -0.81 -27.20
CA SER A 16 30.17 -1.72 -28.24
C SER A 16 28.84 -2.38 -27.89
N ILE A 17 28.39 -2.26 -26.62
CA ILE A 17 27.19 -2.90 -26.07
C ILE A 17 26.21 -1.86 -25.60
N THR A 18 24.94 -2.00 -25.97
CA THR A 18 23.84 -1.22 -25.39
C THR A 18 23.00 -2.14 -24.49
N SER A 19 22.91 -1.81 -23.20
CA SER A 19 22.06 -2.51 -22.23
C SER A 19 20.87 -1.64 -21.85
N LEU A 20 19.66 -2.18 -22.02
CA LEU A 20 18.41 -1.49 -21.67
C LEU A 20 17.75 -2.19 -20.49
N ILE A 21 17.35 -1.41 -19.50
CA ILE A 21 16.51 -1.88 -18.37
C ILE A 21 15.08 -1.46 -18.68
N VAL A 22 14.25 -2.40 -19.04
CA VAL A 22 12.84 -2.17 -19.39
C VAL A 22 11.97 -2.61 -18.21
N LYS A 23 10.91 -1.86 -17.93
CA LYS A 23 9.90 -2.22 -16.91
C LYS A 23 8.77 -2.98 -17.60
N GLU A 24 8.39 -4.09 -17.01
CA GLU A 24 7.30 -4.94 -17.48
C GLU A 24 6.30 -5.21 -16.35
N PRO A 25 5.02 -5.48 -16.66
CA PRO A 25 4.04 -5.91 -15.65
C PRO A 25 4.50 -7.18 -14.95
N ILE A 26 4.34 -7.24 -13.62
CA ILE A 26 4.64 -8.46 -12.86
C ILE A 26 3.56 -9.54 -13.05
N GLY A 27 2.33 -9.14 -13.43
CA GLY A 27 1.19 -10.04 -13.62
C GLY A 27 0.00 -9.65 -12.74
N VAL A 28 -0.46 -10.56 -11.88
CA VAL A 28 -1.62 -10.37 -11.00
C VAL A 28 -1.15 -9.90 -9.61
N VAL A 29 -1.64 -8.75 -9.18
CA VAL A 29 -1.33 -8.16 -7.87
C VAL A 29 -2.54 -8.23 -6.94
N ALA A 30 -2.40 -8.87 -5.79
CA ALA A 30 -3.39 -8.83 -4.72
C ALA A 30 -3.10 -7.68 -3.75
N GLY A 31 -4.03 -6.73 -3.64
CA GLY A 31 -4.00 -5.63 -2.69
C GLY A 31 -4.91 -5.89 -1.50
N ILE A 32 -4.35 -6.06 -0.31
CA ILE A 32 -5.10 -6.25 0.93
C ILE A 32 -5.07 -4.95 1.70
N VAL A 33 -6.24 -4.39 2.00
CA VAL A 33 -6.36 -3.04 2.55
C VAL A 33 -7.10 -3.00 3.88
N PRO A 34 -6.68 -2.12 4.81
CA PRO A 34 -7.29 -1.97 6.13
C PRO A 34 -8.55 -1.11 6.09
N TRP A 35 -9.19 -1.01 7.25
CA TRP A 35 -10.47 -0.31 7.47
C TRP A 35 -10.33 1.20 7.72
N ASN A 36 -9.18 1.68 8.20
CA ASN A 36 -9.02 3.05 8.70
C ASN A 36 -8.98 4.14 7.62
N PHE A 37 -8.49 3.81 6.42
CA PHE A 37 -8.50 4.68 5.24
C PHE A 37 -8.90 3.88 3.98
N PRO A 38 -10.15 3.39 3.90
CA PRO A 38 -10.51 2.34 2.95
C PRO A 38 -10.27 2.72 1.50
N LEU A 39 -10.73 3.90 1.07
CA LEU A 39 -10.53 4.37 -0.30
C LEU A 39 -9.07 4.67 -0.60
N MET A 40 -8.41 5.41 0.29
CA MET A 40 -7.02 5.84 0.09
C MET A 40 -6.09 4.64 -0.02
N MET A 41 -6.22 3.66 0.87
CA MET A 41 -5.38 2.45 0.85
C MET A 41 -5.65 1.57 -0.38
N ALA A 42 -6.89 1.48 -0.83
CA ALA A 42 -7.22 0.80 -2.07
C ALA A 42 -6.55 1.49 -3.28
N VAL A 43 -6.65 2.81 -3.37
CA VAL A 43 -6.04 3.59 -4.47
C VAL A 43 -4.52 3.49 -4.46
N TRP A 44 -3.88 3.53 -3.30
CA TRP A 44 -2.42 3.39 -3.17
C TRP A 44 -1.88 2.05 -3.70
N LYS A 45 -2.70 1.02 -3.73
CA LYS A 45 -2.33 -0.29 -4.26
C LYS A 45 -2.73 -0.46 -5.72
N MET A 46 -3.98 -0.13 -6.07
CA MET A 46 -4.47 -0.36 -7.43
C MET A 46 -3.89 0.62 -8.46
N ALA A 47 -3.70 1.90 -8.10
CA ALA A 47 -3.24 2.88 -9.07
C ALA A 47 -1.84 2.58 -9.63
N PRO A 48 -0.80 2.32 -8.81
CA PRO A 48 0.52 1.97 -9.34
C PRO A 48 0.53 0.61 -10.04
N ALA A 49 -0.25 -0.38 -9.58
CA ALA A 49 -0.32 -1.68 -10.22
C ALA A 49 -0.97 -1.60 -11.61
N LEU A 50 -2.09 -0.87 -11.74
CA LEU A 50 -2.73 -0.61 -13.04
C LEU A 50 -1.82 0.21 -13.96
N ALA A 51 -1.13 1.22 -13.43
CA ALA A 51 -0.17 2.02 -14.19
C ALA A 51 1.01 1.20 -14.71
N ALA A 52 1.39 0.13 -13.99
CA ALA A 52 2.40 -0.83 -14.42
C ALA A 52 1.88 -1.89 -15.40
N GLY A 53 0.58 -1.86 -15.75
CA GLY A 53 -0.03 -2.83 -16.67
C GLY A 53 -0.44 -4.16 -16.02
N CYS A 54 -0.50 -4.23 -14.68
CA CYS A 54 -0.90 -5.43 -13.95
C CYS A 54 -2.42 -5.56 -13.85
N SER A 55 -2.90 -6.80 -13.72
CA SER A 55 -4.25 -7.06 -13.20
C SER A 55 -4.25 -6.98 -11.67
N VAL A 56 -5.34 -6.47 -11.10
CA VAL A 56 -5.42 -6.15 -9.67
C VAL A 56 -6.64 -6.79 -9.03
N ILE A 57 -6.42 -7.40 -7.88
CA ILE A 57 -7.49 -7.89 -6.99
C ILE A 57 -7.38 -7.13 -5.67
N ILE A 58 -8.37 -6.29 -5.34
CA ILE A 58 -8.43 -5.60 -4.04
C ILE A 58 -9.34 -6.39 -3.09
N LYS A 59 -8.78 -6.82 -1.97
CA LYS A 59 -9.56 -7.32 -0.83
C LYS A 59 -9.68 -6.19 0.20
N PRO A 60 -10.83 -5.51 0.29
CA PRO A 60 -11.07 -4.52 1.32
C PRO A 60 -11.25 -5.17 2.70
N ALA A 61 -11.09 -4.38 3.76
CA ALA A 61 -11.52 -4.81 5.08
C ALA A 61 -13.04 -5.07 5.06
N GLU A 62 -13.46 -6.08 5.82
CA GLU A 62 -14.86 -6.54 5.88
C GLU A 62 -15.83 -5.45 6.32
N ASP A 63 -15.39 -4.56 7.24
CA ASP A 63 -16.21 -3.46 7.76
C ASP A 63 -16.32 -2.26 6.82
N THR A 64 -15.43 -2.14 5.80
CA THR A 64 -15.34 -0.95 4.94
C THR A 64 -15.19 -1.25 3.45
N PRO A 65 -15.99 -2.16 2.84
CA PRO A 65 -15.79 -2.58 1.46
C PRO A 65 -16.39 -1.62 0.42
N LEU A 66 -17.36 -0.78 0.80
CA LEU A 66 -18.25 -0.08 -0.13
C LEU A 66 -17.52 0.87 -1.09
N THR A 67 -16.52 1.61 -0.59
CA THR A 67 -15.76 2.55 -1.43
C THR A 67 -14.91 1.84 -2.47
N ALA A 68 -14.29 0.72 -2.14
CA ALA A 68 -13.54 -0.09 -3.10
C ALA A 68 -14.45 -0.65 -4.21
N ILE A 69 -15.63 -1.17 -3.82
CA ILE A 69 -16.64 -1.66 -4.78
C ILE A 69 -17.11 -0.52 -5.70
N ARG A 70 -17.34 0.67 -5.15
CA ARG A 70 -17.78 1.82 -5.96
C ARG A 70 -16.70 2.25 -6.95
N VAL A 71 -15.44 2.27 -6.54
CA VAL A 71 -14.32 2.61 -7.44
C VAL A 71 -14.17 1.61 -8.56
N ALA A 72 -14.34 0.30 -8.30
CA ALA A 72 -14.30 -0.71 -9.35
C ALA A 72 -15.39 -0.48 -10.41
N LYS A 73 -16.60 -0.11 -10.00
CA LYS A 73 -17.69 0.26 -10.94
C LYS A 73 -17.34 1.50 -11.76
N ILE A 74 -16.79 2.54 -11.12
CA ILE A 74 -16.34 3.74 -11.81
C ILE A 74 -15.23 3.42 -12.82
N ALA A 75 -14.30 2.55 -12.45
CA ALA A 75 -13.22 2.13 -13.33
C ALA A 75 -13.75 1.39 -14.57
N GLN A 76 -14.75 0.53 -14.41
CA GLN A 76 -15.43 -0.14 -15.52
C GLN A 76 -16.18 0.86 -16.40
N GLU A 77 -16.93 1.81 -15.81
CA GLU A 77 -17.61 2.89 -16.51
C GLU A 77 -16.61 3.78 -17.30
N ALA A 78 -15.38 3.94 -16.79
CA ALA A 78 -14.30 4.70 -17.43
C ALA A 78 -13.53 3.90 -18.50
N GLY A 79 -13.88 2.64 -18.75
CA GLY A 79 -13.31 1.82 -19.82
C GLY A 79 -12.14 0.92 -19.40
N ILE A 80 -11.89 0.72 -18.10
CA ILE A 80 -10.97 -0.33 -17.64
C ILE A 80 -11.56 -1.68 -18.08
N PRO A 81 -10.83 -2.53 -18.82
CA PRO A 81 -11.35 -3.81 -19.29
C PRO A 81 -11.77 -4.74 -18.14
N ASP A 82 -12.78 -5.55 -18.41
CA ASP A 82 -13.26 -6.56 -17.46
C ASP A 82 -12.12 -7.51 -17.04
N GLY A 83 -12.04 -7.82 -15.74
CA GLY A 83 -11.00 -8.68 -15.18
C GLY A 83 -9.68 -7.98 -14.84
N VAL A 84 -9.45 -6.74 -15.28
CA VAL A 84 -8.22 -6.00 -14.95
C VAL A 84 -8.26 -5.44 -13.52
N LEU A 85 -9.39 -4.92 -13.08
CA LEU A 85 -9.60 -4.50 -11.69
C LEU A 85 -10.77 -5.26 -11.07
N ASN A 86 -10.47 -6.01 -10.01
CA ASN A 86 -11.45 -6.84 -9.30
C ASN A 86 -11.47 -6.43 -7.83
N VAL A 87 -12.66 -6.42 -7.23
CA VAL A 87 -12.83 -6.24 -5.78
C VAL A 87 -13.47 -7.49 -5.20
N LEU A 88 -12.77 -8.12 -4.28
CA LEU A 88 -13.17 -9.37 -3.66
C LEU A 88 -13.38 -9.17 -2.15
N PRO A 89 -14.60 -8.79 -1.69
CA PRO A 89 -14.90 -8.70 -0.28
C PRO A 89 -14.84 -10.07 0.40
N GLY A 90 -14.52 -10.08 1.69
CA GLY A 90 -14.46 -11.30 2.49
C GLY A 90 -13.61 -11.12 3.73
N TYR A 91 -13.51 -12.17 4.52
CA TYR A 91 -12.78 -12.21 5.78
C TYR A 91 -11.31 -12.65 5.59
N GLY A 92 -10.70 -13.13 6.66
CA GLY A 92 -9.29 -13.57 6.64
C GLY A 92 -9.02 -14.76 5.72
N ASP A 93 -9.99 -15.64 5.53
CA ASP A 93 -9.94 -16.80 4.63
C ASP A 93 -9.72 -16.39 3.16
N VAL A 94 -10.38 -15.32 2.70
CA VAL A 94 -10.15 -14.75 1.36
C VAL A 94 -8.75 -14.16 1.25
N GLY A 95 -8.26 -13.49 2.32
CA GLY A 95 -6.88 -13.00 2.37
C GLY A 95 -5.86 -14.12 2.28
N GLU A 96 -6.06 -15.22 3.02
CA GLU A 96 -5.22 -16.41 2.96
C GLU A 96 -5.26 -17.05 1.57
N ALA A 97 -6.45 -17.22 0.98
CA ALA A 97 -6.59 -17.80 -0.35
C ALA A 97 -5.79 -17.00 -1.40
N LEU A 98 -5.86 -15.65 -1.37
CA LEU A 98 -5.07 -14.78 -2.24
C LEU A 98 -3.56 -14.90 -1.96
N GLY A 99 -3.17 -14.94 -0.69
CA GLY A 99 -1.77 -15.08 -0.29
C GLY A 99 -1.14 -16.38 -0.75
N ARG A 100 -1.90 -17.47 -0.78
CA ARG A 100 -1.47 -18.82 -1.18
C ARG A 100 -1.68 -19.12 -2.67
N HIS A 101 -2.44 -18.31 -3.40
CA HIS A 101 -2.77 -18.59 -4.79
C HIS A 101 -1.53 -18.53 -5.68
N LYS A 102 -1.28 -19.58 -6.46
CA LYS A 102 -0.07 -19.69 -7.28
C LYS A 102 -0.04 -18.73 -8.47
N ASP A 103 -1.22 -18.31 -8.94
CA ASP A 103 -1.36 -17.36 -10.06
C ASP A 103 -1.48 -15.89 -9.59
N VAL A 104 -1.25 -15.63 -8.30
CA VAL A 104 -1.00 -14.29 -7.78
C VAL A 104 0.50 -14.07 -7.77
N ASP A 105 0.98 -13.06 -8.49
CA ASP A 105 2.40 -12.81 -8.71
C ASP A 105 3.01 -11.87 -7.66
N ALA A 106 2.19 -11.04 -7.02
CA ALA A 106 2.63 -10.18 -5.92
C ALA A 106 1.50 -9.88 -4.94
N VAL A 107 1.85 -9.65 -3.67
CA VAL A 107 0.93 -9.16 -2.63
C VAL A 107 1.39 -7.82 -2.11
N SER A 108 0.47 -6.86 -2.05
CA SER A 108 0.64 -5.60 -1.32
C SER A 108 -0.34 -5.55 -0.16
N PHE A 109 0.19 -5.67 1.05
CA PHE A 109 -0.60 -5.72 2.28
C PHE A 109 -0.46 -4.43 3.08
N THR A 110 -1.56 -3.95 3.67
CA THR A 110 -1.54 -2.96 4.75
C THR A 110 -2.48 -3.42 5.87
N GLY A 111 -1.97 -3.49 7.10
CA GLY A 111 -2.74 -3.93 8.26
C GLY A 111 -1.88 -4.16 9.50
N SER A 112 -2.23 -5.14 10.33
CA SER A 112 -1.47 -5.46 11.53
C SER A 112 -0.16 -6.22 11.23
N THR A 113 0.82 -6.08 12.10
CA THR A 113 2.10 -6.81 12.01
C THR A 113 1.90 -8.32 12.04
N GLU A 114 0.96 -8.79 12.86
CA GLU A 114 0.62 -10.21 12.95
C GLU A 114 0.16 -10.78 11.61
N VAL A 115 -0.84 -10.13 10.99
CA VAL A 115 -1.38 -10.56 9.70
C VAL A 115 -0.35 -10.39 8.58
N GLY A 116 0.49 -9.35 8.63
CA GLY A 116 1.63 -9.19 7.71
C GLY A 116 2.58 -10.39 7.74
N GLY A 117 2.84 -10.92 8.94
CA GLY A 117 3.62 -12.16 9.13
C GLY A 117 3.00 -13.38 8.45
N TYR A 118 1.66 -13.48 8.45
CA TYR A 118 0.98 -14.56 7.72
C TYR A 118 1.20 -14.47 6.21
N PHE A 119 1.21 -13.29 5.61
CA PHE A 119 1.45 -13.14 4.17
C PHE A 119 2.88 -13.56 3.77
N LEU A 120 3.88 -13.29 4.59
CA LEU A 120 5.23 -13.84 4.37
C LEU A 120 5.24 -15.37 4.42
N LYS A 121 4.53 -15.95 5.38
CA LYS A 121 4.36 -17.42 5.47
C LYS A 121 3.63 -17.96 4.24
N TYR A 122 2.51 -17.38 3.82
CA TYR A 122 1.76 -17.82 2.65
C TYR A 122 2.60 -17.76 1.37
N SER A 123 3.42 -16.73 1.21
CA SER A 123 4.37 -16.64 0.09
C SER A 123 5.38 -17.78 0.12
N SER A 124 6.01 -18.06 1.28
CA SER A 124 7.02 -19.11 1.42
C SER A 124 6.47 -20.52 1.20
N GLU A 125 5.18 -20.72 1.49
CA GLU A 125 4.48 -22.00 1.34
C GLU A 125 3.78 -22.16 -0.02
N SER A 126 3.93 -21.20 -0.93
CA SER A 126 3.28 -21.24 -2.25
C SER A 126 4.28 -21.07 -3.42
N ASN A 127 4.36 -19.89 -4.00
CA ASN A 127 5.16 -19.62 -5.20
C ASN A 127 6.30 -18.59 -4.96
N LEU A 128 6.60 -18.25 -3.72
CA LEU A 128 7.62 -17.28 -3.32
C LEU A 128 7.39 -15.87 -3.89
N LYS A 129 6.12 -15.49 -4.10
CA LYS A 129 5.75 -14.16 -4.60
C LYS A 129 6.26 -13.04 -3.70
N PRO A 130 6.70 -11.90 -4.24
CA PRO A 130 7.06 -10.75 -3.42
C PRO A 130 5.86 -10.24 -2.61
N VAL A 131 6.14 -9.88 -1.36
CA VAL A 131 5.15 -9.34 -0.41
C VAL A 131 5.65 -7.98 0.07
N ALA A 132 4.92 -6.92 -0.30
CA ALA A 132 5.12 -5.58 0.23
C ALA A 132 4.22 -5.37 1.46
N LEU A 133 4.81 -4.98 2.58
CA LEU A 133 4.13 -4.85 3.87
C LEU A 133 4.16 -3.40 4.34
N GLU A 134 2.97 -2.86 4.63
CA GLU A 134 2.76 -1.63 5.36
C GLU A 134 1.99 -1.94 6.64
N MET A 135 2.58 -1.61 7.78
CA MET A 135 2.06 -2.03 9.08
C MET A 135 2.03 -0.87 10.07
N GLY A 136 1.44 -1.10 11.25
CA GLY A 136 1.40 -0.12 12.32
C GLY A 136 2.78 0.22 12.87
N GLY A 137 2.88 1.34 13.56
CA GLY A 137 4.11 1.84 14.12
C GLY A 137 3.91 2.59 15.44
N LYS A 138 5.01 3.11 15.98
CA LYS A 138 5.10 3.97 17.16
C LYS A 138 6.01 5.16 16.85
N SER A 139 5.66 5.91 15.80
CA SER A 139 6.47 7.04 15.30
C SER A 139 6.68 8.11 16.37
N PRO A 140 7.90 8.66 16.50
CA PRO A 140 8.16 9.75 17.44
C PRO A 140 7.84 11.11 16.82
N PHE A 141 7.40 12.05 17.66
CA PHE A 141 7.42 13.47 17.41
C PHE A 141 8.50 14.09 18.31
N ILE A 142 9.53 14.68 17.72
CA ILE A 142 10.72 15.12 18.46
C ILE A 142 10.77 16.64 18.50
N VAL A 143 10.80 17.21 19.71
CA VAL A 143 10.93 18.65 19.96
C VAL A 143 12.31 18.91 20.56
N LEU A 144 13.17 19.59 19.79
CA LEU A 144 14.54 19.93 20.18
C LEU A 144 14.57 21.20 21.06
N GLU A 145 15.73 21.51 21.65
CA GLU A 145 15.90 22.62 22.61
C GLU A 145 15.68 24.02 22.01
N ASP A 146 15.92 24.15 20.72
CA ASP A 146 15.77 25.40 19.95
C ASP A 146 14.38 25.57 19.32
N ALA A 147 13.47 24.59 19.51
CA ALA A 147 12.12 24.67 19.01
C ALA A 147 11.35 25.81 19.68
N LYS A 148 10.63 26.59 18.87
CA LYS A 148 9.69 27.60 19.39
C LYS A 148 8.41 26.90 19.82
N ILE A 149 8.12 26.94 21.11
CA ILE A 149 6.87 26.45 21.67
C ILE A 149 5.79 27.50 21.41
N ASN A 150 4.96 27.26 20.42
CA ASN A 150 3.85 28.10 20.00
C ASN A 150 2.63 27.22 19.66
N ASP A 151 1.52 27.87 19.33
CA ASP A 151 0.25 27.17 19.03
C ASP A 151 0.42 26.25 17.80
N ASP A 152 1.18 26.64 16.79
CA ASP A 152 1.43 25.81 15.60
C ASP A 152 2.14 24.50 15.94
N LEU A 153 3.11 24.53 16.87
CA LEU A 153 3.80 23.32 17.32
C LEU A 153 2.84 22.40 18.08
N ILE A 154 2.01 23.00 18.96
CA ILE A 154 1.01 22.26 19.74
C ILE A 154 -0.03 21.64 18.82
N ASP A 155 -0.58 22.40 17.88
CA ASP A 155 -1.55 21.91 16.90
C ASP A 155 -0.96 20.79 16.03
N ASN A 156 0.27 20.93 15.57
CA ASN A 156 0.95 19.88 14.83
C ASN A 156 1.16 18.61 15.66
N ALA A 157 1.53 18.74 16.92
CA ALA A 157 1.69 17.59 17.82
C ALA A 157 0.36 16.86 18.04
N ILE A 158 -0.72 17.63 18.28
CA ILE A 158 -2.08 17.09 18.48
C ILE A 158 -2.56 16.42 17.18
N ASN A 159 -2.50 17.13 16.05
CA ASN A 159 -2.97 16.62 14.78
C ASN A 159 -2.20 15.36 14.34
N SER A 160 -0.88 15.34 14.52
CA SER A 160 -0.06 14.19 14.16
C SER A 160 -0.35 12.93 15.00
N ALA A 161 -0.83 13.12 16.24
CA ALA A 161 -1.16 12.01 17.13
C ALA A 161 -2.62 11.55 16.99
N PHE A 162 -3.57 12.48 16.78
CA PHE A 162 -5.00 12.22 16.92
C PHE A 162 -5.80 12.32 15.60
N TRP A 163 -5.15 12.63 14.48
CA TRP A 163 -5.83 12.61 13.20
C TRP A 163 -6.53 11.27 12.95
N ASN A 164 -7.72 11.31 12.35
CA ASN A 164 -8.58 10.14 12.16
C ASN A 164 -8.86 9.39 13.48
N ALA A 165 -9.10 10.14 14.58
CA ALA A 165 -9.28 9.60 15.92
C ALA A 165 -8.09 8.74 16.44
N GLY A 166 -6.87 9.03 15.96
CA GLY A 166 -5.67 8.25 16.28
C GLY A 166 -5.57 6.91 15.54
N GLN A 167 -6.50 6.60 14.65
CA GLN A 167 -6.55 5.36 13.88
C GLN A 167 -5.65 5.43 12.64
N ASN A 168 -4.38 5.73 12.85
CA ASN A 168 -3.42 6.02 11.79
C ASN A 168 -2.10 5.28 12.04
N CYS A 169 -1.62 4.52 11.06
CA CYS A 169 -0.36 3.80 11.12
C CYS A 169 0.86 4.73 11.31
N SER A 170 0.79 5.96 10.82
CA SER A 170 1.83 6.99 10.92
C SER A 170 1.65 7.94 12.11
N ALA A 171 0.68 7.70 13.01
CA ALA A 171 0.44 8.55 14.18
C ALA A 171 1.71 8.72 15.02
N ASN A 172 2.03 9.96 15.39
CA ASN A 172 3.15 10.27 16.28
C ASN A 172 2.79 9.96 17.73
N MET A 173 2.83 8.69 18.08
CA MET A 173 2.38 8.17 19.38
C MET A 173 3.36 8.44 20.52
N ARG A 174 4.57 8.87 20.23
CA ARG A 174 5.60 9.18 21.23
C ARG A 174 6.02 10.63 21.08
N GLN A 175 5.74 11.43 22.08
CA GLN A 175 6.19 12.83 22.16
C GLN A 175 7.52 12.87 22.93
N ILE A 176 8.61 13.20 22.28
CA ILE A 176 9.95 13.27 22.86
C ILE A 176 10.36 14.75 22.89
N VAL A 177 10.35 15.33 24.06
CA VAL A 177 10.60 16.77 24.26
C VAL A 177 11.89 16.96 25.03
N HIS A 178 12.76 17.84 24.53
CA HIS A 178 13.98 18.22 25.24
C HIS A 178 13.64 18.87 26.56
N LYS A 179 14.29 18.40 27.63
CA LYS A 179 14.13 18.96 28.98
C LYS A 179 15.09 20.17 29.11
N LYS A 180 14.54 21.36 29.13
CA LYS A 180 15.27 22.57 29.54
C LYS A 180 15.24 22.72 31.04
#